data_4db0158efdcf03ea4e491a9045182e20
#
_entry.id   4db0158efdcf03ea4e491a9045182e20
#
_cell.length_a   1.000
_cell.length_b   1.000
_cell.length_c   1.000
_cell.angle_alpha   90.00
_cell.angle_beta   90.00
_cell.angle_gamma   90.00
#
_symmetry.space_group_name_H-M   'P 1'
#
loop_
_entity.id
_entity.type
_entity.pdbx_description
1 polymer ?
#
loop_
_entity_poly.entity_id
_entity_poly.type
_entity_poly.pdbx_seq_one_letter_code
_entity_poly.pdbx_strand_id
1 'polypeptide(L)'
;MNNSWNKVIYKIWSPIYDKIFNSNLFFNARRRVFDEISFNSRDKVLFVGVGTGADIELIKHFDLEITAIDLSTDMLKKAMEKYENTSITFLEMDAQNMEFNNESFDYIVGSLVLSVVPDANKCFQEMIRVLKQDGKIIIFDKFISKNKQLSLPKKLLRPFIRVLGTDIGLRFEDLYRRHGKNLKIVEDQSIMMNGMYRKIIICK
;
A
#
# COMPACT_ATOMS: atom_id res chain seq x y z
N MET A 1 -11.41 -9.59 9.94
CA MET A 1 -11.59 -9.31 8.50
C MET A 1 -11.26 -10.58 7.74
N ASN A 2 -11.94 -10.86 6.65
CA ASN A 2 -11.56 -11.91 5.70
C ASN A 2 -11.64 -11.33 4.27
N ASN A 3 -10.99 -12.00 3.32
CA ASN A 3 -10.89 -11.53 1.93
C ASN A 3 -12.25 -11.40 1.24
N SER A 4 -13.17 -12.34 1.49
CA SER A 4 -14.53 -12.30 0.88
C SER A 4 -15.31 -11.08 1.36
N TRP A 5 -15.23 -10.74 2.63
CA TRP A 5 -15.87 -9.54 3.19
C TRP A 5 -15.26 -8.26 2.64
N ASN A 6 -13.94 -8.21 2.50
CA ASN A 6 -13.26 -7.07 1.89
C ASN A 6 -13.71 -6.85 0.44
N LYS A 7 -13.82 -7.92 -0.37
CA LYS A 7 -14.36 -7.80 -1.75
C LYS A 7 -15.76 -7.14 -1.77
N VAL A 8 -16.66 -7.54 -0.87
CA VAL A 8 -18.00 -6.96 -0.77
C VAL A 8 -17.95 -5.48 -0.37
N ILE A 9 -17.16 -5.14 0.64
CA ILE A 9 -17.00 -3.76 1.10
C ILE A 9 -16.44 -2.89 0.00
N TYR A 10 -15.37 -3.31 -0.69
CA TYR A 10 -14.77 -2.55 -1.78
C TYR A 10 -15.71 -2.35 -2.96
N LYS A 11 -16.57 -3.33 -3.26
CA LYS A 11 -17.61 -3.17 -4.27
C LYS A 11 -18.60 -2.04 -3.91
N ILE A 12 -19.01 -1.95 -2.64
CA ILE A 12 -19.92 -0.90 -2.14
C ILE A 12 -19.22 0.46 -2.09
N TRP A 13 -17.94 0.50 -1.66
CA TRP A 13 -17.17 1.73 -1.49
C TRP A 13 -16.54 2.27 -2.76
N SER A 14 -16.35 1.43 -3.78
CA SER A 14 -15.68 1.78 -5.04
C SER A 14 -16.12 3.10 -5.67
N PRO A 15 -17.43 3.49 -5.70
CA PRO A 15 -17.85 4.78 -6.25
C PRO A 15 -17.46 5.99 -5.39
N ILE A 16 -17.40 5.80 -4.06
CA ILE A 16 -17.09 6.85 -3.10
C ILE A 16 -15.58 6.91 -2.84
N TYR A 17 -14.92 5.76 -2.93
CA TYR A 17 -13.48 5.61 -2.71
C TYR A 17 -12.67 6.57 -3.59
N ASP A 18 -12.97 6.61 -4.88
CA ASP A 18 -12.30 7.50 -5.82
C ASP A 18 -12.47 8.99 -5.48
N LYS A 19 -13.65 9.40 -5.02
CA LYS A 19 -13.90 10.80 -4.63
C LYS A 19 -13.11 11.21 -3.38
N ILE A 20 -12.98 10.33 -2.41
CA ILE A 20 -12.26 10.62 -1.15
C ILE A 20 -10.75 10.51 -1.37
N PHE A 21 -10.28 9.39 -1.91
CA PHE A 21 -8.85 9.10 -2.00
C PHE A 21 -8.17 9.72 -3.22
N ASN A 22 -8.93 10.22 -4.22
CA ASN A 22 -8.44 11.08 -5.29
C ASN A 22 -8.69 12.57 -5.04
N SER A 23 -9.17 12.95 -3.84
CA SER A 23 -9.25 14.37 -3.46
C SER A 23 -7.87 15.03 -3.48
N ASN A 24 -7.82 16.34 -3.69
CA ASN A 24 -6.58 17.12 -3.73
C ASN A 24 -5.69 16.89 -2.49
N LEU A 25 -6.30 16.63 -1.33
CA LEU A 25 -5.57 16.36 -0.09
C LEU A 25 -4.76 15.06 -0.19
N PHE A 26 -5.40 13.96 -0.61
CA PHE A 26 -4.73 12.68 -0.78
C PHE A 26 -3.78 12.66 -1.97
N PHE A 27 -4.15 13.33 -3.06
CA PHE A 27 -3.27 13.47 -4.22
C PHE A 27 -1.96 14.18 -3.85
N ASN A 28 -2.03 15.31 -3.15
CA ASN A 28 -0.84 16.03 -2.69
C ASN A 28 -0.02 15.21 -1.67
N ALA A 29 -0.68 14.44 -0.81
CA ALA A 29 0.00 13.54 0.12
C ALA A 29 0.77 12.44 -0.64
N ARG A 30 0.14 11.79 -1.63
CA ARG A 30 0.78 10.77 -2.47
C ARG A 30 1.93 11.35 -3.29
N ARG A 31 1.75 12.53 -3.90
CA ARG A 31 2.83 13.20 -4.63
C ARG A 31 4.08 13.35 -3.76
N ARG A 32 3.94 13.82 -2.51
CA ARG A 32 5.05 13.92 -1.56
C ARG A 32 5.70 12.58 -1.20
N VAL A 33 5.00 11.46 -1.40
CA VAL A 33 5.60 10.12 -1.19
C VAL A 33 6.64 9.83 -2.26
N PHE A 34 6.40 10.26 -3.51
CA PHE A 34 7.24 9.93 -4.66
C PHE A 34 8.23 11.03 -5.06
N ASP A 35 8.04 12.28 -4.59
CA ASP A 35 8.81 13.46 -5.02
C ASP A 35 10.36 13.30 -4.91
N GLU A 36 10.84 12.47 -3.97
CA GLU A 36 12.27 12.28 -3.73
C GLU A 36 12.78 10.87 -4.10
N ILE A 37 11.95 10.09 -4.81
CA ILE A 37 12.32 8.74 -5.19
C ILE A 37 12.94 8.78 -6.58
N SER A 38 14.18 8.34 -6.68
CA SER A 38 14.87 8.14 -7.94
C SER A 38 14.74 6.69 -8.38
N PHE A 39 14.22 6.49 -9.58
CA PHE A 39 14.16 5.19 -10.25
C PHE A 39 15.21 5.13 -11.36
N ASN A 40 15.75 3.95 -11.60
CA ASN A 40 16.55 3.68 -12.77
C ASN A 40 15.65 3.22 -13.93
N SER A 41 16.11 3.41 -15.17
CA SER A 41 15.40 2.85 -16.33
C SER A 41 15.25 1.35 -16.19
N ARG A 42 14.04 0.85 -16.46
CA ARG A 42 13.64 -0.56 -16.38
C ARG A 42 13.64 -1.19 -15.00
N ASP A 43 13.68 -0.38 -13.92
CA ASP A 43 13.42 -0.92 -12.58
C ASP A 43 12.05 -1.60 -12.54
N LYS A 44 12.01 -2.78 -11.91
CA LYS A 44 10.79 -3.56 -11.71
C LYS A 44 10.05 -3.06 -10.49
N VAL A 45 8.87 -2.51 -10.68
CA VAL A 45 8.04 -1.92 -9.61
C VAL A 45 6.78 -2.75 -9.42
N LEU A 46 6.54 -3.22 -8.21
CA LEU A 46 5.29 -3.88 -7.82
C LEU A 46 4.41 -2.93 -7.01
N PHE A 47 3.22 -2.64 -7.49
CA PHE A 47 2.15 -2.00 -6.70
C PHE A 47 1.30 -3.07 -6.02
N VAL A 48 1.27 -3.03 -4.69
CA VAL A 48 0.49 -3.96 -3.85
C VAL A 48 -0.77 -3.27 -3.36
N GLY A 49 -1.94 -3.80 -3.73
CA GLY A 49 -3.23 -3.17 -3.45
C GLY A 49 -3.41 -1.89 -4.27
N VAL A 50 -3.23 -1.99 -5.59
CA VAL A 50 -3.17 -0.84 -6.50
C VAL A 50 -4.49 -0.04 -6.57
N GLY A 51 -5.61 -0.66 -6.22
CA GLY A 51 -6.93 -0.04 -6.32
C GLY A 51 -7.22 0.39 -7.76
N THR A 52 -7.61 1.65 -7.95
CA THR A 52 -7.88 2.25 -9.27
C THR A 52 -6.63 2.85 -9.93
N GLY A 53 -5.43 2.55 -9.42
CA GLY A 53 -4.16 2.95 -10.03
C GLY A 53 -3.76 4.41 -9.78
N ALA A 54 -4.24 5.05 -8.72
CA ALA A 54 -3.98 6.46 -8.47
C ALA A 54 -2.48 6.79 -8.28
N ASP A 55 -1.69 5.88 -7.69
CA ASP A 55 -0.26 6.09 -7.46
C ASP A 55 0.58 5.88 -8.72
N ILE A 56 0.13 5.03 -9.63
CA ILE A 56 0.81 4.81 -10.92
C ILE A 56 0.96 6.12 -11.69
N GLU A 57 -0.04 7.00 -11.62
CA GLU A 57 -0.05 8.31 -12.28
C GLU A 57 1.18 9.16 -11.92
N LEU A 58 1.69 8.99 -10.69
CA LEU A 58 2.79 9.78 -10.16
C LEU A 58 4.16 9.34 -10.68
N ILE A 59 4.27 8.09 -11.17
CA ILE A 59 5.54 7.53 -11.63
C ILE A 59 5.52 6.99 -13.07
N LYS A 60 4.38 7.02 -13.76
CA LYS A 60 4.24 6.49 -15.12
C LYS A 60 5.13 7.18 -16.18
N HIS A 61 5.68 8.34 -15.84
CA HIS A 61 6.60 9.09 -16.73
C HIS A 61 8.04 8.57 -16.69
N PHE A 62 8.36 7.67 -15.73
CA PHE A 62 9.63 6.96 -15.72
C PHE A 62 9.55 5.71 -16.60
N ASP A 63 10.68 5.31 -17.20
CA ASP A 63 10.80 4.06 -17.95
C ASP A 63 10.91 2.87 -17.00
N LEU A 64 9.78 2.30 -16.56
CA LEU A 64 9.68 1.26 -15.54
C LEU A 64 8.93 0.03 -16.04
N GLU A 65 9.31 -1.14 -15.51
CA GLU A 65 8.55 -2.38 -15.67
C GLU A 65 7.53 -2.51 -14.51
N ILE A 66 6.29 -2.05 -14.73
CA ILE A 66 5.28 -1.97 -13.68
C ILE A 66 4.38 -3.21 -13.67
N THR A 67 4.29 -3.85 -12.51
CA THR A 67 3.28 -4.86 -12.16
C THR A 67 2.40 -4.33 -11.04
N ALA A 68 1.09 -4.53 -11.14
CA ALA A 68 0.12 -4.02 -10.18
C ALA A 68 -0.85 -5.13 -9.77
N ILE A 69 -1.00 -5.36 -8.47
CA ILE A 69 -1.91 -6.38 -7.94
C ILE A 69 -2.99 -5.76 -7.07
N ASP A 70 -4.18 -6.31 -7.15
CA ASP A 70 -5.28 -6.04 -6.23
C ASP A 70 -6.15 -7.29 -6.08
N LEU A 71 -6.82 -7.44 -4.94
CA LEU A 71 -7.77 -8.53 -4.71
C LEU A 71 -9.14 -8.24 -5.34
N SER A 72 -9.45 -6.97 -5.60
CA SER A 72 -10.73 -6.51 -6.14
C SER A 72 -10.67 -6.41 -7.66
N THR A 73 -11.39 -7.32 -8.35
CA THR A 73 -11.55 -7.29 -9.81
C THR A 73 -12.20 -5.98 -10.29
N ASP A 74 -13.14 -5.41 -9.51
CA ASP A 74 -13.79 -4.14 -9.87
C ASP A 74 -12.82 -2.95 -9.84
N MET A 75 -11.87 -2.96 -8.88
CA MET A 75 -10.81 -1.94 -8.80
C MET A 75 -9.80 -2.12 -9.95
N LEU A 76 -9.35 -3.36 -10.19
CA LEU A 76 -8.44 -3.65 -11.28
C LEU A 76 -9.01 -3.28 -12.63
N LYS A 77 -10.30 -3.56 -12.88
CA LYS A 77 -10.95 -3.19 -14.12
C LYS A 77 -10.85 -1.69 -14.39
N LYS A 78 -11.12 -0.85 -13.39
CA LYS A 78 -10.98 0.61 -13.50
C LYS A 78 -9.52 1.03 -13.74
N ALA A 79 -8.57 0.37 -13.09
CA ALA A 79 -7.16 0.64 -13.33
C ALA A 79 -6.74 0.25 -14.76
N MET A 80 -7.15 -0.92 -15.23
CA MET A 80 -6.89 -1.40 -16.60
C MET A 80 -7.49 -0.46 -17.65
N GLU A 81 -8.74 -0.02 -17.48
CA GLU A 81 -9.39 0.96 -18.36
C GLU A 81 -8.60 2.28 -18.40
N LYS A 82 -8.13 2.76 -17.24
CA LYS A 82 -7.34 4.00 -17.14
C LYS A 82 -5.97 3.90 -17.85
N TYR A 83 -5.36 2.72 -17.88
CA TYR A 83 -4.01 2.47 -18.38
C TYR A 83 -4.01 1.51 -19.58
N GLU A 84 -5.09 1.44 -20.36
CA GLU A 84 -5.27 0.49 -21.48
C GLU A 84 -4.16 0.57 -22.55
N ASN A 85 -3.56 1.76 -22.75
CA ASN A 85 -2.52 2.02 -23.72
C ASN A 85 -1.10 2.00 -23.11
N THR A 86 -0.89 1.21 -22.06
CA THR A 86 0.41 1.09 -21.38
C THR A 86 0.86 -0.36 -21.30
N SER A 87 2.14 -0.58 -21.01
CA SER A 87 2.73 -1.91 -20.80
C SER A 87 2.59 -2.42 -19.35
N ILE A 88 1.71 -1.83 -18.55
CA ILE A 88 1.52 -2.20 -17.14
C ILE A 88 0.81 -3.54 -17.05
N THR A 89 1.35 -4.45 -16.26
CA THR A 89 0.73 -5.76 -15.99
C THR A 89 -0.18 -5.65 -14.76
N PHE A 90 -1.48 -5.96 -14.92
CA PHE A 90 -2.46 -6.00 -13.83
C PHE A 90 -2.87 -7.44 -13.52
N LEU A 91 -2.83 -7.85 -12.24
CA LEU A 91 -3.16 -9.20 -11.81
C LEU A 91 -4.10 -9.19 -10.60
N GLU A 92 -5.16 -10.00 -10.64
CA GLU A 92 -5.95 -10.29 -9.45
C GLU A 92 -5.14 -11.21 -8.54
N MET A 93 -4.73 -10.70 -7.36
CA MET A 93 -3.85 -11.44 -6.47
C MET A 93 -4.03 -10.99 -5.02
N ASP A 94 -3.95 -11.95 -4.07
CA ASP A 94 -3.93 -11.66 -2.65
C ASP A 94 -2.54 -11.18 -2.21
N ALA A 95 -2.46 -9.96 -1.69
CA ALA A 95 -1.23 -9.39 -1.14
C ALA A 95 -0.63 -10.20 0.03
N GLN A 96 -1.39 -11.10 0.63
CA GLN A 96 -0.95 -11.98 1.72
C GLN A 96 -0.38 -13.32 1.25
N ASN A 97 -0.46 -13.60 -0.06
CA ASN A 97 0.06 -14.82 -0.69
C ASN A 97 0.35 -14.52 -2.17
N MET A 98 1.47 -13.86 -2.44
CA MET A 98 1.84 -13.43 -3.79
C MET A 98 2.48 -14.57 -4.59
N GLU A 99 2.00 -14.79 -5.82
CA GLU A 99 2.50 -15.80 -6.75
C GLU A 99 3.71 -15.33 -7.56
N PHE A 100 4.63 -14.62 -6.91
CA PHE A 100 5.90 -14.20 -7.48
C PHE A 100 7.06 -14.95 -6.84
N ASN A 101 8.14 -15.10 -7.60
CA ASN A 101 9.39 -15.63 -7.07
C ASN A 101 9.97 -14.67 -6.02
N ASN A 102 10.84 -15.20 -5.15
CA ASN A 102 11.62 -14.36 -4.25
C ASN A 102 12.47 -13.37 -5.06
N GLU A 103 12.69 -12.19 -4.50
CA GLU A 103 13.63 -11.20 -5.04
C GLU A 103 13.36 -10.84 -6.52
N SER A 104 12.09 -10.57 -6.84
CA SER A 104 11.64 -10.28 -8.21
C SER A 104 11.58 -8.79 -8.55
N PHE A 105 11.47 -7.91 -7.56
CA PHE A 105 11.20 -6.49 -7.77
C PHE A 105 12.25 -5.60 -7.11
N ASP A 106 12.60 -4.50 -7.80
CA ASP A 106 13.51 -3.47 -7.29
C ASP A 106 12.80 -2.54 -6.31
N TYR A 107 11.51 -2.26 -6.59
CA TYR A 107 10.65 -1.45 -5.72
C TYR A 107 9.32 -2.12 -5.47
N ILE A 108 8.84 -1.96 -4.23
CA ILE A 108 7.49 -2.35 -3.85
C ILE A 108 6.76 -1.15 -3.28
N VAL A 109 5.61 -0.83 -3.83
CA VAL A 109 4.76 0.28 -3.38
C VAL A 109 3.52 -0.29 -2.73
N GLY A 110 3.30 0.06 -1.46
CA GLY A 110 2.10 -0.29 -0.71
C GLY A 110 1.42 0.96 -0.15
N SER A 111 0.42 1.46 -0.88
CA SER A 111 -0.38 2.61 -0.45
C SER A 111 -1.72 2.17 0.08
N LEU A 112 -1.98 2.46 1.37
CA LEU A 112 -3.25 2.17 2.05
C LEU A 112 -3.65 0.68 2.03
N VAL A 113 -2.68 -0.22 1.91
CA VAL A 113 -2.90 -1.67 1.81
C VAL A 113 -2.76 -2.38 3.15
N LEU A 114 -1.73 -2.06 3.94
CA LEU A 114 -1.45 -2.75 5.22
C LEU A 114 -2.57 -2.55 6.24
N SER A 115 -3.21 -1.39 6.22
CA SER A 115 -4.32 -1.09 7.14
C SER A 115 -5.66 -1.71 6.72
N VAL A 116 -5.74 -2.34 5.54
CA VAL A 116 -6.99 -2.89 4.99
C VAL A 116 -6.93 -4.40 4.74
N VAL A 117 -5.74 -5.00 4.59
CA VAL A 117 -5.63 -6.45 4.47
C VAL A 117 -6.01 -7.14 5.79
N PRO A 118 -6.56 -8.37 5.75
CA PRO A 118 -6.87 -9.15 6.94
C PRO A 118 -5.69 -9.38 7.87
N ASP A 119 -4.51 -9.68 7.30
CA ASP A 119 -3.26 -9.94 8.03
C ASP A 119 -2.11 -9.09 7.47
N ALA A 120 -1.88 -7.94 8.09
CA ALA A 120 -0.80 -7.04 7.71
C ALA A 120 0.60 -7.67 7.88
N ASN A 121 0.76 -8.66 8.79
CA ASN A 121 2.05 -9.34 8.96
C ASN A 121 2.36 -10.19 7.72
N LYS A 122 1.40 -10.99 7.25
CA LYS A 122 1.59 -11.79 6.04
C LYS A 122 1.84 -10.92 4.81
N CYS A 123 1.06 -9.86 4.64
CA CYS A 123 1.26 -8.91 3.54
C CYS A 123 2.66 -8.31 3.57
N PHE A 124 3.12 -7.84 4.74
CA PHE A 124 4.45 -7.25 4.89
C PHE A 124 5.57 -8.29 4.67
N GLN A 125 5.40 -9.55 5.12
CA GLN A 125 6.33 -10.65 4.83
C GLN A 125 6.44 -10.92 3.34
N GLU A 126 5.32 -10.96 2.61
CA GLU A 126 5.31 -11.16 1.16
C GLU A 126 6.00 -10.00 0.43
N MET A 127 5.75 -8.75 0.84
CA MET A 127 6.48 -7.59 0.30
C MET A 127 7.99 -7.75 0.47
N ILE A 128 8.46 -8.19 1.64
CA ILE A 128 9.89 -8.44 1.91
C ILE A 128 10.43 -9.60 1.08
N ARG A 129 9.67 -10.67 0.92
CA ARG A 129 10.07 -11.87 0.20
C ARG A 129 10.32 -11.57 -1.28
N VAL A 130 9.42 -10.83 -1.91
CA VAL A 130 9.51 -10.54 -3.35
C VAL A 130 10.42 -9.35 -3.67
N LEU A 131 10.89 -8.61 -2.65
CA LEU A 131 11.85 -7.52 -2.79
C LEU A 131 13.25 -8.08 -3.02
N LYS A 132 13.96 -7.57 -4.03
CA LYS A 132 15.38 -7.87 -4.28
C LYS A 132 16.29 -7.37 -3.14
N GLN A 133 17.53 -7.87 -3.09
CA GLN A 133 18.59 -7.26 -2.30
C GLN A 133 18.83 -5.83 -2.82
N ASP A 134 19.10 -4.90 -1.92
CA ASP A 134 19.22 -3.45 -2.19
C ASP A 134 17.94 -2.79 -2.72
N GLY A 135 16.84 -3.54 -2.83
CA GLY A 135 15.52 -3.02 -3.22
C GLY A 135 14.88 -2.17 -2.12
N LYS A 136 13.82 -1.43 -2.48
CA LYS A 136 13.13 -0.53 -1.55
C LYS A 136 11.64 -0.82 -1.47
N ILE A 137 11.10 -0.83 -0.25
CA ILE A 137 9.64 -0.81 -0.01
C ILE A 137 9.25 0.63 0.32
N ILE A 138 8.26 1.14 -0.40
CA ILE A 138 7.65 2.46 -0.22
C ILE A 138 6.26 2.24 0.35
N ILE A 139 6.02 2.68 1.57
CA ILE A 139 4.73 2.54 2.25
C ILE A 139 4.14 3.93 2.48
N PHE A 140 2.89 4.10 2.05
CA PHE A 140 2.03 5.21 2.47
C PHE A 140 0.77 4.66 3.10
N ASP A 141 0.69 4.68 4.42
CA ASP A 141 -0.45 4.09 5.12
C ASP A 141 -0.74 4.79 6.45
N LYS A 142 -1.88 4.46 7.03
CA LYS A 142 -2.27 4.96 8.35
C LYS A 142 -1.78 4.02 9.44
N PHE A 143 -1.11 4.61 10.40
CA PHE A 143 -0.60 3.92 11.57
C PHE A 143 -0.96 4.69 12.84
N ILE A 144 -0.96 4.01 13.98
CA ILE A 144 -0.95 4.71 15.26
C ILE A 144 0.35 5.52 15.33
N SER A 145 0.24 6.81 15.67
CA SER A 145 1.41 7.68 15.86
C SER A 145 2.35 7.09 16.91
N LYS A 146 3.67 7.18 16.68
CA LYS A 146 4.74 6.55 17.50
C LYS A 146 4.57 6.76 19.02
N ASN A 147 4.15 7.94 19.42
CA ASN A 147 4.07 8.38 20.82
C ASN A 147 2.63 8.39 21.37
N LYS A 148 1.67 7.85 20.64
CA LYS A 148 0.26 7.87 21.07
C LYS A 148 -0.27 6.46 21.23
N GLN A 149 -1.06 6.26 22.28
CA GLN A 149 -1.95 5.11 22.39
C GLN A 149 -3.31 5.48 21.79
N LEU A 150 -4.02 4.50 21.27
CA LEU A 150 -5.43 4.71 20.90
C LEU A 150 -6.18 5.18 22.15
N SER A 151 -6.88 6.30 22.04
CA SER A 151 -7.80 6.75 23.09
C SER A 151 -8.88 5.70 23.34
N LEU A 152 -9.41 5.64 24.56
CA LEU A 152 -10.44 4.69 24.95
C LEU A 152 -11.61 4.64 23.95
N PRO A 153 -12.18 5.78 23.48
CA PRO A 153 -13.25 5.75 22.49
C PRO A 153 -12.83 5.07 21.16
N LYS A 154 -11.59 5.35 20.71
CA LYS A 154 -11.05 4.72 19.48
C LYS A 154 -10.81 3.21 19.65
N LYS A 155 -10.42 2.77 20.85
CA LYS A 155 -10.29 1.33 21.16
C LYS A 155 -11.65 0.63 21.08
N LEU A 156 -12.70 1.24 21.61
CA LEU A 156 -14.06 0.70 21.56
C LEU A 156 -14.64 0.70 20.14
N LEU A 157 -14.34 1.70 19.33
CA LEU A 157 -14.81 1.79 17.93
C LEU A 157 -14.01 0.92 16.95
N ARG A 158 -12.80 0.49 17.33
CA ARG A 158 -11.90 -0.29 16.46
C ARG A 158 -12.57 -1.54 15.84
N PRO A 159 -13.31 -2.40 16.58
CA PRO A 159 -13.96 -3.56 15.97
C PRO A 159 -15.00 -3.18 14.92
N PHE A 160 -15.75 -2.09 15.12
CA PHE A 160 -16.72 -1.60 14.14
C PHE A 160 -16.03 -1.05 12.89
N ILE A 161 -14.93 -0.30 13.05
CA ILE A 161 -14.14 0.23 11.94
C ILE A 161 -13.49 -0.91 11.15
N ARG A 162 -13.07 -1.99 11.80
CA ARG A 162 -12.56 -3.20 11.11
C ARG A 162 -13.62 -3.88 10.26
N VAL A 163 -14.89 -3.85 10.65
CA VAL A 163 -16.01 -4.32 9.82
C VAL A 163 -16.15 -3.47 8.54
N LEU A 164 -15.78 -2.18 8.60
CA LEU A 164 -15.75 -1.29 7.43
C LEU A 164 -14.50 -1.46 6.56
N GLY A 165 -13.74 -2.54 6.74
CA GLY A 165 -12.61 -2.91 5.88
C GLY A 165 -11.31 -2.17 6.17
N THR A 166 -11.14 -1.58 7.36
CA THR A 166 -9.89 -0.89 7.70
C THR A 166 -9.53 -0.99 9.18
N ASP A 167 -8.23 -1.08 9.49
CA ASP A 167 -7.73 -1.10 10.88
C ASP A 167 -7.05 0.23 11.24
N ILE A 168 -7.58 0.91 12.27
CA ILE A 168 -7.00 2.12 12.84
C ILE A 168 -6.01 1.83 13.96
N GLY A 169 -5.81 0.55 14.29
CA GLY A 169 -4.97 0.09 15.39
C GLY A 169 -3.63 -0.49 14.96
N LEU A 170 -3.29 -0.40 13.67
CA LEU A 170 -2.04 -0.93 13.14
C LEU A 170 -0.86 -0.07 13.61
N ARG A 171 0.21 -0.72 14.07
CA ARG A 171 1.48 -0.09 14.41
C ARG A 171 2.57 -0.60 13.48
N PHE A 172 3.20 0.29 12.76
CA PHE A 172 4.30 -0.07 11.86
C PHE A 172 5.48 -0.67 12.65
N GLU A 173 5.76 -0.13 13.82
CA GLU A 173 6.84 -0.59 14.70
C GLU A 173 6.70 -2.06 15.09
N ASP A 174 5.45 -2.56 15.21
CA ASP A 174 5.21 -3.98 15.53
C ASP A 174 5.47 -4.88 14.31
N LEU A 175 5.11 -4.45 13.10
CA LEU A 175 5.45 -5.14 11.86
C LEU A 175 6.96 -5.21 11.67
N TYR A 176 7.63 -4.05 11.80
CA TYR A 176 9.08 -3.94 11.62
C TYR A 176 9.85 -4.77 12.65
N ARG A 177 9.45 -4.77 13.92
CA ARG A 177 10.09 -5.58 14.96
C ARG A 177 10.02 -7.06 14.68
N ARG A 178 8.94 -7.53 14.08
CA ARG A 178 8.72 -8.96 13.78
C ARG A 178 9.45 -9.42 12.54
N HIS A 179 9.53 -8.59 11.52
CA HIS A 179 9.96 -8.99 10.17
C HIS A 179 11.15 -8.21 9.63
N GLY A 180 11.50 -7.07 10.24
CA GLY A 180 12.50 -6.14 9.75
C GLY A 180 13.96 -6.44 10.13
N LYS A 181 14.30 -7.66 10.56
CA LYS A 181 15.64 -7.99 11.11
C LYS A 181 16.80 -7.65 10.15
N ASN A 182 16.56 -7.77 8.84
CA ASN A 182 17.55 -7.48 7.79
C ASN A 182 17.17 -6.26 6.95
N LEU A 183 16.30 -5.40 7.48
CA LEU A 183 15.80 -4.22 6.79
C LEU A 183 16.29 -2.96 7.50
N LYS A 184 16.52 -1.91 6.72
CA LYS A 184 16.87 -0.58 7.24
C LYS A 184 15.76 0.41 6.89
N ILE A 185 15.21 1.10 7.89
CA ILE A 185 14.33 2.26 7.64
C ILE A 185 15.21 3.41 7.17
N VAL A 186 15.00 3.84 5.93
CA VAL A 186 15.69 4.98 5.31
C VAL A 186 14.97 6.27 5.60
N GLU A 187 13.63 6.23 5.58
CA GLU A 187 12.78 7.38 5.81
C GLU A 187 11.53 6.97 6.58
N ASP A 188 11.06 7.84 7.47
CA ASP A 188 9.81 7.69 8.21
C ASP A 188 9.24 9.06 8.53
N GLN A 189 8.38 9.55 7.66
CA GLN A 189 7.85 10.92 7.67
C GLN A 189 6.34 10.94 7.87
N SER A 190 5.88 11.85 8.73
CA SER A 190 4.47 12.19 8.86
C SER A 190 4.00 13.02 7.66
N ILE A 191 3.02 12.54 6.91
CA ILE A 191 2.52 13.21 5.71
C ILE A 191 1.25 14.01 5.99
N MET A 192 0.29 13.43 6.71
CA MET A 192 -0.97 14.10 6.99
C MET A 192 -1.65 13.60 8.28
N MET A 193 -2.69 14.31 8.72
CA MET A 193 -3.53 13.98 9.90
C MET A 193 -2.71 13.77 11.19
N ASN A 194 -1.84 14.74 11.51
CA ASN A 194 -1.02 14.74 12.74
C ASN A 194 -0.19 13.45 12.92
N GLY A 195 0.36 12.92 11.81
CA GLY A 195 1.21 11.73 11.81
C GLY A 195 0.46 10.40 11.80
N MET A 196 -0.85 10.41 11.55
CA MET A 196 -1.60 9.19 11.33
C MET A 196 -1.23 8.54 10.00
N TYR A 197 -1.06 9.34 8.93
CA TYR A 197 -0.56 8.86 7.64
C TYR A 197 0.92 9.13 7.53
N ARG A 198 1.68 8.09 7.25
CA ARG A 198 3.15 8.13 7.20
C ARG A 198 3.65 7.62 5.84
N LYS A 199 4.69 8.28 5.35
CA LYS A 199 5.59 7.75 4.31
C LYS A 199 6.70 7.00 5.04
N ILE A 200 6.91 5.75 4.67
CA ILE A 200 7.99 4.94 5.22
C ILE A 200 8.72 4.29 4.05
N ILE A 201 10.03 4.51 3.98
CA ILE A 201 10.91 3.86 2.99
C ILE A 201 11.84 2.92 3.74
N ILE A 202 11.88 1.68 3.27
CA ILE A 202 12.67 0.60 3.83
C ILE A 202 13.56 0.04 2.72
N CYS A 203 14.83 -0.21 3.03
CA CYS A 203 15.78 -0.91 2.17
C CYS A 203 16.08 -2.30 2.74
N LYS A 204 16.22 -3.30 1.85
CA LYS A 204 16.62 -4.67 2.20
C LYS A 204 18.13 -4.80 2.08
#